data_8db47c4e20e02342289916cecc1b2c49
#
_entry.id   8db47c4e20e02342289916cecc1b2c49
#
_cell.length_a   1.000
_cell.length_b   1.000
_cell.length_c   1.000
_cell.angle_alpha   90.00
_cell.angle_beta   90.00
_cell.angle_gamma   90.00
#
_symmetry.space_group_name_H-M   'P 1'
#
loop_
_entity.id
_entity.type
_entity.pdbx_description
1 polymer ?
#
loop_
_entity_poly.entity_id
_entity_poly.type
_entity_poly.pdbx_seq_one_letter_code
_entity_poly.pdbx_strand_id
1 'polypeptide(L)'
;MTRELLIFLCVFSALCSPARTREVHLLDTAKIKVVYERIMVLDTLCPNNNFKKDRLTLFASERASAFYSEQNRTDLEMQDNPEYLLNSFKNPELSKKLAGLENEAIFRDYIGNNQIVHQRYDLSNWQLTECIVKPQWEIQDSIINILGHDCVMATSEYRGRKWVAFFSPEITIPEGPWKLIGLPGIVLKAYDNKKEYCYDAIEINTNNPGLVEYYNYRERLRGCLKTIVKGSEFSECYDYGCDH
;
A
#
# COMPACT_ATOMS: atom_id res chain seq x y z
N MET A 1 -17.63 -40.51 10.15
CA MET A 1 -16.59 -39.87 9.32
C MET A 1 -15.68 -39.13 10.27
N THR A 2 -14.46 -39.57 10.45
CA THR A 2 -13.57 -39.04 11.45
C THR A 2 -12.99 -37.67 10.98
N ARG A 3 -12.75 -36.79 11.94
CA ARG A 3 -12.20 -35.42 11.73
C ARG A 3 -10.95 -35.42 10.83
N GLU A 4 -10.16 -36.47 10.89
CA GLU A 4 -8.97 -36.73 10.08
C GLU A 4 -9.32 -36.91 8.59
N LEU A 5 -10.44 -37.59 8.27
CA LEU A 5 -10.89 -37.80 6.89
C LEU A 5 -11.39 -36.51 6.24
N LEU A 6 -12.00 -35.62 7.03
CA LEU A 6 -12.45 -34.30 6.56
C LEU A 6 -11.26 -33.38 6.25
N ILE A 7 -10.22 -33.41 7.09
CA ILE A 7 -8.98 -32.64 6.86
C ILE A 7 -8.28 -33.18 5.60
N PHE A 8 -8.23 -34.49 5.41
CA PHE A 8 -7.63 -35.10 4.22
C PHE A 8 -8.38 -34.78 2.93
N LEU A 9 -9.73 -34.75 2.98
CA LEU A 9 -10.56 -34.35 1.82
C LEU A 9 -10.40 -32.86 1.49
N CYS A 10 -10.31 -31.97 2.49
CA CYS A 10 -10.07 -30.55 2.27
C CYS A 10 -8.68 -30.27 1.69
N VAL A 11 -7.65 -30.98 2.15
CA VAL A 11 -6.29 -30.86 1.60
C VAL A 11 -6.21 -31.42 0.18
N PHE A 12 -6.89 -32.53 -0.11
CA PHE A 12 -6.90 -33.14 -1.44
C PHE A 12 -7.65 -32.30 -2.47
N SER A 13 -8.75 -31.64 -2.07
CA SER A 13 -9.48 -30.70 -2.95
C SER A 13 -8.68 -29.43 -3.24
N ALA A 14 -7.83 -28.99 -2.31
CA ALA A 14 -6.92 -27.86 -2.51
C ALA A 14 -5.77 -28.21 -3.48
N LEU A 15 -5.29 -29.45 -3.45
CA LEU A 15 -4.21 -29.92 -4.34
C LEU A 15 -4.67 -30.18 -5.78
N CYS A 16 -5.97 -30.38 -6.00
CA CYS A 16 -6.54 -30.59 -7.35
C CYS A 16 -7.05 -29.32 -8.02
N SER A 17 -6.96 -28.17 -7.36
CA SER A 17 -7.28 -26.89 -8.01
C SER A 17 -6.13 -26.50 -8.92
N PRO A 18 -6.38 -26.21 -10.22
CA PRO A 18 -5.33 -25.71 -11.09
C PRO A 18 -4.71 -24.47 -10.46
N ALA A 19 -3.38 -24.40 -10.47
CA ALA A 19 -2.63 -23.23 -10.02
C ALA A 19 -3.19 -22.00 -10.76
N ARG A 20 -3.95 -21.16 -10.04
CA ARG A 20 -4.50 -19.95 -10.62
C ARG A 20 -3.37 -18.94 -10.70
N THR A 21 -2.96 -18.66 -11.93
CA THR A 21 -2.09 -17.52 -12.20
C THR A 21 -2.80 -16.26 -11.78
N ARG A 22 -2.13 -15.44 -10.97
CA ARG A 22 -2.61 -14.10 -10.64
C ARG A 22 -2.70 -13.29 -11.91
N GLU A 23 -3.80 -12.62 -12.07
CA GLU A 23 -3.92 -11.63 -13.14
C GLU A 23 -3.17 -10.37 -12.70
N VAL A 24 -2.02 -10.14 -13.34
CA VAL A 24 -1.22 -8.93 -13.16
C VAL A 24 -1.53 -8.03 -14.34
N HIS A 25 -2.03 -6.84 -14.06
CA HIS A 25 -2.30 -5.85 -15.09
C HIS A 25 -1.16 -4.83 -15.12
N LEU A 26 -0.48 -4.73 -16.26
CA LEU A 26 0.49 -3.67 -16.49
C LEU A 26 -0.25 -2.35 -16.66
N LEU A 27 0.02 -1.38 -15.81
CA LEU A 27 -0.53 -0.03 -15.91
C LEU A 27 0.38 0.88 -16.73
N ASP A 28 1.69 0.84 -16.45
CA ASP A 28 2.68 1.66 -17.16
C ASP A 28 4.12 1.17 -16.86
N THR A 29 5.10 1.74 -17.57
CA THR A 29 6.52 1.61 -17.20
C THR A 29 6.86 2.69 -16.18
N ALA A 30 7.42 2.31 -15.04
CA ALA A 30 7.81 3.26 -14.02
C ALA A 30 8.95 4.17 -14.53
N LYS A 31 8.91 5.44 -14.18
CA LYS A 31 9.99 6.42 -14.37
C LYS A 31 10.84 6.56 -13.12
N ILE A 32 10.28 6.20 -11.98
CA ILE A 32 10.95 6.24 -10.69
C ILE A 32 10.44 5.13 -9.77
N LYS A 33 11.36 4.57 -8.99
CA LYS A 33 11.09 3.74 -7.82
C LYS A 33 11.63 4.45 -6.59
N VAL A 34 10.80 4.58 -5.56
CA VAL A 34 11.21 5.12 -4.25
C VAL A 34 10.85 4.11 -3.17
N VAL A 35 11.83 3.75 -2.35
CA VAL A 35 11.60 2.91 -1.17
C VAL A 35 11.51 3.80 0.05
N TYR A 36 10.42 3.66 0.80
CA TYR A 36 10.19 4.36 2.05
C TYR A 36 10.30 3.41 3.23
N GLU A 37 10.93 3.88 4.27
CA GLU A 37 10.76 3.34 5.61
C GLU A 37 9.57 4.04 6.24
N ARG A 38 8.59 3.26 6.70
CA ARG A 38 7.44 3.78 7.45
C ARG A 38 7.57 3.40 8.92
N ILE A 39 7.31 4.37 9.81
CA ILE A 39 7.08 4.14 11.22
C ILE A 39 5.62 4.50 11.50
N MET A 40 4.90 3.58 12.14
CA MET A 40 3.52 3.75 12.55
C MET A 40 3.39 3.41 14.04
N VAL A 41 2.94 4.37 14.84
CA VAL A 41 2.66 4.17 16.27
C VAL A 41 1.35 3.39 16.39
N LEU A 42 1.41 2.24 17.06
CA LEU A 42 0.26 1.36 17.28
C LEU A 42 -0.51 1.70 18.57
N ASP A 43 0.19 2.26 19.56
CA ASP A 43 -0.40 2.68 20.82
C ASP A 43 0.07 4.10 21.16
N THR A 44 -0.84 5.05 21.04
CA THR A 44 -0.56 6.47 21.30
C THR A 44 -0.34 6.80 22.77
N LEU A 45 -0.69 5.89 23.70
CA LEU A 45 -0.42 6.03 25.13
C LEU A 45 1.01 5.61 25.49
N CYS A 46 1.60 4.68 24.69
CA CYS A 46 2.95 4.17 24.87
C CYS A 46 3.75 4.20 23.55
N PRO A 47 3.95 5.38 22.93
CA PRO A 47 4.45 5.48 21.55
C PRO A 47 5.88 4.94 21.38
N ASN A 48 6.73 5.01 22.40
CA ASN A 48 8.13 4.58 22.31
C ASN A 48 8.32 3.07 22.33
N ASN A 49 7.33 2.31 22.79
CA ASN A 49 7.44 0.87 22.97
C ASN A 49 6.50 0.07 22.05
N ASN A 50 5.61 0.74 21.33
CA ASN A 50 4.60 0.07 20.53
C ASN A 50 4.43 0.78 19.17
N PHE A 51 5.40 0.54 18.29
CA PHE A 51 5.38 1.03 16.93
C PHE A 51 5.71 -0.11 15.95
N LYS A 52 5.21 0.02 14.73
CA LYS A 52 5.53 -0.86 13.61
C LYS A 52 6.47 -0.12 12.66
N LYS A 53 7.49 -0.83 12.19
CA LYS A 53 8.42 -0.36 11.19
C LYS A 53 8.37 -1.30 9.99
N ASP A 54 8.11 -0.79 8.81
CA ASP A 54 8.05 -1.55 7.57
C ASP A 54 8.60 -0.75 6.39
N ARG A 55 8.81 -1.44 5.26
CA ARG A 55 9.27 -0.85 4.01
C ARG A 55 8.16 -0.92 2.98
N LEU A 56 7.93 0.22 2.34
CA LEU A 56 6.94 0.40 1.29
C LEU A 56 7.62 0.95 0.05
N THR A 57 7.24 0.46 -1.10
CA THR A 57 7.81 0.88 -2.37
C THR A 57 6.76 1.59 -3.22
N LEU A 58 7.15 2.72 -3.75
CA LEU A 58 6.42 3.47 -4.76
C LEU A 58 7.07 3.23 -6.12
N PHE A 59 6.29 2.74 -7.07
CA PHE A 59 6.58 2.77 -8.50
C PHE A 59 5.70 3.83 -9.13
N ALA A 60 6.28 4.79 -9.84
CA ALA A 60 5.52 5.89 -10.38
C ALA A 60 5.93 6.27 -11.80
N SER A 61 4.93 6.64 -12.59
CA SER A 61 5.03 7.27 -13.89
C SER A 61 4.14 8.53 -13.92
N GLU A 62 4.01 9.17 -15.06
CA GLU A 62 3.07 10.29 -15.23
C GLU A 62 1.60 9.83 -15.31
N ARG A 63 1.36 8.56 -15.66
CA ARG A 63 0.02 8.01 -15.96
C ARG A 63 -0.51 7.12 -14.85
N ALA A 64 0.37 6.49 -14.09
CA ALA A 64 -0.01 5.55 -13.06
C ALA A 64 1.02 5.48 -11.94
N SER A 65 0.59 5.02 -10.78
CA SER A 65 1.49 4.65 -9.67
C SER A 65 0.99 3.44 -8.90
N ALA A 66 1.94 2.77 -8.24
CA ALA A 66 1.68 1.65 -7.34
C ALA A 66 2.51 1.83 -6.07
N PHE A 67 1.85 1.80 -4.91
CA PHE A 67 2.48 1.94 -3.60
C PHE A 67 2.10 0.75 -2.73
N TYR A 68 3.09 -0.09 -2.39
CA TYR A 68 2.87 -1.32 -1.62
C TYR A 68 4.17 -1.83 -0.99
N SER A 69 4.07 -2.82 -0.10
CA SER A 69 5.22 -3.54 0.43
C SER A 69 5.64 -4.67 -0.53
N GLU A 70 6.84 -4.60 -1.11
CA GLU A 70 7.38 -5.68 -1.95
C GLU A 70 7.52 -6.98 -1.17
N GLN A 71 7.88 -6.92 0.13
CA GLN A 71 7.96 -8.08 0.99
C GLN A 71 6.59 -8.75 1.17
N ASN A 72 5.55 -7.95 1.44
CA ASN A 72 4.19 -8.47 1.59
C ASN A 72 3.70 -9.11 0.28
N ARG A 73 4.02 -8.50 -0.85
CA ARG A 73 3.73 -9.05 -2.17
C ARG A 73 4.38 -10.43 -2.34
N THR A 74 5.68 -10.53 -2.08
CA THR A 74 6.43 -11.79 -2.18
C THR A 74 5.85 -12.84 -1.24
N ASP A 75 5.58 -12.48 0.01
CA ASP A 75 5.00 -13.40 0.99
C ASP A 75 3.60 -13.87 0.57
N LEU A 76 2.79 -13.00 -0.05
CA LEU A 76 1.50 -13.36 -0.63
C LEU A 76 1.65 -14.32 -1.83
N GLU A 77 2.67 -14.11 -2.67
CA GLU A 77 3.01 -15.00 -3.79
C GLU A 77 3.44 -16.37 -3.31
N MET A 78 4.23 -16.42 -2.27
CA MET A 78 4.66 -17.68 -1.67
C MET A 78 3.51 -18.48 -1.05
N GLN A 79 2.43 -17.83 -0.60
CA GLN A 79 1.23 -18.53 -0.11
C GLN A 79 0.48 -19.33 -1.19
N ASP A 80 0.73 -19.09 -2.48
CA ASP A 80 0.19 -19.91 -3.58
C ASP A 80 0.92 -21.25 -3.68
N ASN A 81 2.10 -21.38 -3.04
CA ASN A 81 2.81 -22.64 -2.93
C ASN A 81 2.20 -23.47 -1.77
N PRO A 82 1.63 -24.67 -2.05
CA PRO A 82 1.01 -25.52 -1.03
C PRO A 82 1.97 -25.93 0.09
N GLU A 83 3.24 -26.16 -0.23
CA GLU A 83 4.26 -26.52 0.73
C GLU A 83 4.58 -25.36 1.68
N TYR A 84 4.71 -24.13 1.14
CA TYR A 84 4.90 -22.94 1.96
C TYR A 84 3.72 -22.70 2.90
N LEU A 85 2.48 -22.83 2.37
CA LEU A 85 1.28 -22.71 3.17
C LEU A 85 1.22 -23.75 4.28
N LEU A 86 1.53 -25.02 3.98
CA LEU A 86 1.57 -26.09 4.97
C LEU A 86 2.62 -25.82 6.07
N ASN A 87 3.79 -25.31 5.68
CA ASN A 87 4.87 -24.95 6.61
C ASN A 87 4.46 -23.75 7.48
N SER A 88 3.70 -22.81 6.95
CA SER A 88 3.20 -21.66 7.73
C SER A 88 2.29 -22.08 8.88
N PHE A 89 1.46 -23.12 8.69
CA PHE A 89 0.65 -23.69 9.77
C PHE A 89 1.44 -24.44 10.84
N LYS A 90 2.60 -24.98 10.48
CA LYS A 90 3.49 -25.72 11.38
C LYS A 90 4.47 -24.83 12.13
N ASN A 91 4.74 -23.62 11.61
CA ASN A 91 5.71 -22.69 12.16
C ASN A 91 5.00 -21.45 12.75
N PRO A 92 4.89 -21.34 14.10
CA PRO A 92 4.21 -20.23 14.75
C PRO A 92 4.81 -18.86 14.42
N GLU A 93 6.13 -18.77 14.24
CA GLU A 93 6.79 -17.50 13.90
C GLU A 93 6.43 -17.06 12.47
N LEU A 94 6.43 -17.99 11.52
CA LEU A 94 6.01 -17.70 10.16
C LEU A 94 4.52 -17.33 10.11
N SER A 95 3.68 -18.05 10.83
CA SER A 95 2.25 -17.74 10.96
C SER A 95 2.01 -16.35 11.55
N LYS A 96 2.74 -15.98 12.59
CA LYS A 96 2.69 -14.64 13.20
C LYS A 96 3.18 -13.56 12.24
N LYS A 97 4.28 -13.80 11.51
CA LYS A 97 4.79 -12.92 10.47
C LYS A 97 3.72 -12.65 9.41
N LEU A 98 3.12 -13.72 8.86
CA LEU A 98 2.08 -13.60 7.83
C LEU A 98 0.81 -12.91 8.33
N ALA A 99 0.42 -13.13 9.58
CA ALA A 99 -0.71 -12.44 10.20
C ALA A 99 -0.44 -10.94 10.44
N GLY A 100 0.82 -10.58 10.69
CA GLY A 100 1.25 -9.20 10.91
C GLY A 100 1.52 -8.41 9.64
N LEU A 101 1.45 -9.03 8.45
CA LEU A 101 1.65 -8.34 7.19
C LEU A 101 0.50 -7.34 6.94
N GLU A 102 0.86 -6.09 6.78
CA GLU A 102 -0.07 -5.08 6.34
C GLU A 102 -0.20 -5.17 4.82
N ASN A 103 -1.40 -5.48 4.37
CA ASN A 103 -1.69 -5.65 2.95
C ASN A 103 -2.28 -4.37 2.35
N GLU A 104 -1.87 -3.20 2.85
CA GLU A 104 -2.23 -1.96 2.19
C GLU A 104 -1.44 -1.83 0.90
N ALA A 105 -2.16 -1.73 -0.20
CA ALA A 105 -1.59 -1.39 -1.49
C ALA A 105 -2.49 -0.36 -2.16
N ILE A 106 -1.89 0.63 -2.81
CA ILE A 106 -2.61 1.69 -3.49
C ILE A 106 -2.13 1.72 -4.93
N PHE A 107 -3.06 1.58 -5.87
CA PHE A 107 -2.81 1.66 -7.30
C PHE A 107 -3.59 2.84 -7.86
N ARG A 108 -2.92 3.73 -8.58
CA ARG A 108 -3.52 4.94 -9.15
C ARG A 108 -3.47 4.89 -10.66
N ASP A 109 -4.60 5.24 -11.27
CA ASP A 109 -4.74 5.53 -12.68
C ASP A 109 -5.12 7.01 -12.84
N TYR A 110 -4.16 7.83 -13.27
CA TYR A 110 -4.37 9.26 -13.44
C TYR A 110 -5.21 9.61 -14.66
N ILE A 111 -5.29 8.71 -15.65
CA ILE A 111 -6.14 8.90 -16.84
C ILE A 111 -7.61 8.74 -16.45
N GLY A 112 -7.90 7.66 -15.71
CA GLY A 112 -9.25 7.38 -15.21
C GLY A 112 -9.63 8.18 -13.96
N ASN A 113 -8.71 8.98 -13.41
CA ASN A 113 -8.87 9.72 -12.15
C ASN A 113 -9.39 8.84 -11.00
N ASN A 114 -8.90 7.62 -10.92
CA ASN A 114 -9.30 6.68 -9.88
C ASN A 114 -8.10 6.00 -9.22
N GLN A 115 -8.31 5.54 -7.99
CA GLN A 115 -7.37 4.71 -7.27
C GLN A 115 -8.05 3.50 -6.67
N ILE A 116 -7.33 2.39 -6.67
CA ILE A 116 -7.74 1.16 -6.03
C ILE A 116 -6.89 1.00 -4.77
N VAL A 117 -7.56 0.90 -3.63
CA VAL A 117 -6.93 0.66 -2.33
C VAL A 117 -7.25 -0.75 -1.89
N HIS A 118 -6.22 -1.55 -1.70
CA HIS A 118 -6.33 -2.84 -1.03
C HIS A 118 -5.95 -2.65 0.43
N GLN A 119 -6.79 -3.13 1.30
CA GLN A 119 -6.53 -3.10 2.74
C GLN A 119 -7.02 -4.38 3.39
N ARG A 120 -6.22 -4.92 4.31
CA ARG A 120 -6.64 -5.98 5.18
C ARG A 120 -7.17 -5.37 6.47
N TYR A 121 -8.41 -5.70 6.77
CA TYR A 121 -9.02 -5.34 8.04
C TYR A 121 -9.49 -6.61 8.73
N ASP A 122 -8.97 -6.88 9.92
CA ASP A 122 -9.18 -8.14 10.64
C ASP A 122 -8.71 -9.33 9.77
N LEU A 123 -9.54 -10.32 9.53
CA LEU A 123 -9.25 -11.47 8.66
C LEU A 123 -9.77 -11.29 7.23
N SER A 124 -10.29 -10.12 6.90
CA SER A 124 -10.90 -9.82 5.59
C SER A 124 -10.02 -8.88 4.77
N ASN A 125 -9.90 -9.17 3.48
CA ASN A 125 -9.26 -8.26 2.53
C ASN A 125 -10.34 -7.42 1.84
N TRP A 126 -10.13 -6.12 1.82
CA TRP A 126 -11.02 -5.14 1.22
C TRP A 126 -10.36 -4.51 0.01
N GLN A 127 -11.16 -4.29 -1.01
CA GLN A 127 -10.79 -3.48 -2.16
C GLN A 127 -11.77 -2.34 -2.27
N LEU A 128 -11.25 -1.12 -2.20
CA LEU A 128 -12.01 0.11 -2.39
C LEU A 128 -11.55 0.79 -3.68
N THR A 129 -12.49 1.16 -4.52
CA THR A 129 -12.21 2.03 -5.67
C THR A 129 -12.79 3.41 -5.36
N GLU A 130 -11.95 4.43 -5.39
CA GLU A 130 -12.32 5.81 -5.07
C GLU A 130 -11.67 6.78 -6.06
N CYS A 131 -12.18 8.00 -6.16
CA CYS A 131 -11.53 9.06 -6.92
C CYS A 131 -10.21 9.46 -6.25
N ILE A 132 -9.28 9.94 -7.06
CA ILE A 132 -8.01 10.48 -6.55
C ILE A 132 -8.28 11.85 -5.93
N VAL A 133 -8.19 11.94 -4.61
CA VAL A 133 -8.30 13.21 -3.87
C VAL A 133 -6.91 13.61 -3.38
N LYS A 134 -6.44 14.77 -3.80
CA LYS A 134 -5.15 15.33 -3.43
C LYS A 134 -5.27 16.21 -2.19
N PRO A 135 -4.32 16.13 -1.22
CA PRO A 135 -4.23 17.11 -0.14
C PRO A 135 -4.08 18.54 -0.69
N GLN A 136 -4.63 19.51 0.01
CA GLN A 136 -4.37 20.92 -0.28
C GLN A 136 -3.09 21.32 0.45
N TRP A 137 -2.03 21.58 -0.31
CA TRP A 137 -0.71 21.85 0.23
C TRP A 137 -0.41 23.35 0.32
N GLU A 138 0.20 23.75 1.43
CA GLU A 138 0.81 25.06 1.63
C GLU A 138 2.33 24.90 1.62
N ILE A 139 2.99 25.44 0.59
CA ILE A 139 4.45 25.37 0.43
C ILE A 139 5.09 26.38 1.38
N GLN A 140 6.16 25.96 2.05
CA GLN A 140 6.90 26.73 3.05
C GLN A 140 8.35 26.99 2.55
N ASP A 141 9.03 27.95 3.15
CA ASP A 141 10.40 28.36 2.73
C ASP A 141 11.52 27.43 3.27
N SER A 142 11.18 26.41 4.05
CA SER A 142 12.16 25.49 4.64
C SER A 142 12.63 24.45 3.62
N ILE A 143 13.94 24.26 3.52
CA ILE A 143 14.57 23.30 2.62
C ILE A 143 15.47 22.38 3.43
N ILE A 144 15.45 21.08 3.14
CA ILE A 144 16.36 20.06 3.66
C ILE A 144 16.88 19.19 2.54
N ASN A 145 18.07 18.62 2.71
CA ASN A 145 18.61 17.66 1.73
C ASN A 145 18.23 16.24 2.14
N ILE A 146 17.63 15.47 1.22
CA ILE A 146 17.27 14.07 1.41
C ILE A 146 17.81 13.27 0.22
N LEU A 147 18.67 12.29 0.50
CA LEU A 147 19.31 11.44 -0.50
C LEU A 147 19.98 12.20 -1.66
N GLY A 148 20.53 13.39 -1.37
CA GLY A 148 21.20 14.24 -2.36
C GLY A 148 20.28 15.22 -3.09
N HIS A 149 18.97 15.21 -2.81
CA HIS A 149 17.99 16.12 -3.41
C HIS A 149 17.57 17.20 -2.42
N ASP A 150 17.51 18.44 -2.87
CA ASP A 150 16.96 19.54 -2.08
C ASP A 150 15.44 19.46 -2.07
N CYS A 151 14.87 19.34 -0.87
CA CYS A 151 13.45 19.12 -0.66
C CYS A 151 12.84 20.31 0.07
N VAL A 152 11.79 20.86 -0.52
CA VAL A 152 11.00 21.97 -0.01
C VAL A 152 9.92 21.45 0.93
N MET A 153 9.70 22.12 2.05
CA MET A 153 8.66 21.78 3.00
C MET A 153 7.28 22.22 2.50
N ALA A 154 6.28 21.39 2.76
CA ALA A 154 4.87 21.73 2.57
C ALA A 154 4.04 21.17 3.72
N THR A 155 2.92 21.82 4.02
CA THR A 155 1.99 21.42 5.09
C THR A 155 0.57 21.28 4.53
N SER A 156 -0.23 20.39 5.12
CA SER A 156 -1.63 20.18 4.75
C SER A 156 -2.43 19.62 5.90
N GLU A 157 -3.69 19.98 5.97
CA GLU A 157 -4.68 19.24 6.77
C GLU A 157 -5.40 18.24 5.87
N TYR A 158 -5.19 16.95 6.12
CA TYR A 158 -5.73 15.90 5.26
C TYR A 158 -6.12 14.67 6.07
N ARG A 159 -7.34 14.18 5.84
CA ARG A 159 -7.90 13.01 6.53
C ARG A 159 -7.76 13.06 8.06
N GLY A 160 -8.10 14.21 8.66
CA GLY A 160 -8.11 14.41 10.10
C GLY A 160 -6.73 14.57 10.75
N ARG A 161 -5.66 14.72 9.95
CA ARG A 161 -4.30 14.92 10.44
C ARG A 161 -3.66 16.15 9.81
N LYS A 162 -2.76 16.79 10.56
CA LYS A 162 -1.87 17.83 10.02
C LYS A 162 -0.59 17.15 9.56
N TRP A 163 -0.33 17.22 8.26
CA TRP A 163 0.83 16.64 7.62
C TRP A 163 1.91 17.67 7.36
N VAL A 164 3.14 17.24 7.49
CA VAL A 164 4.34 17.92 7.01
C VAL A 164 4.98 16.99 5.99
N ALA A 165 5.26 17.53 4.80
CA ALA A 165 5.92 16.81 3.72
C ALA A 165 7.12 17.60 3.21
N PHE A 166 8.13 16.89 2.72
CA PHE A 166 9.29 17.44 2.01
C PHE A 166 9.34 16.79 0.64
N PHE A 167 9.24 17.60 -0.39
CA PHE A 167 9.24 17.16 -1.78
C PHE A 167 10.41 17.74 -2.56
N SER A 168 10.95 16.97 -3.50
CA SER A 168 11.98 17.46 -4.42
C SER A 168 11.34 17.98 -5.70
N PRO A 169 11.46 19.29 -5.99
CA PRO A 169 10.99 19.86 -7.25
C PRO A 169 11.84 19.45 -8.47
N GLU A 170 13.04 18.91 -8.25
CA GLU A 170 13.90 18.39 -9.32
C GLU A 170 13.31 17.15 -9.99
N ILE A 171 12.54 16.36 -9.22
CA ILE A 171 11.87 15.16 -9.71
C ILE A 171 10.40 15.50 -9.90
N THR A 172 10.02 15.88 -11.11
CA THR A 172 8.70 16.46 -11.47
C THR A 172 7.56 15.44 -11.52
N ILE A 173 7.62 14.39 -10.72
CA ILE A 173 6.56 13.38 -10.57
C ILE A 173 5.78 13.73 -9.29
N PRO A 174 4.49 14.14 -9.39
CA PRO A 174 3.72 14.66 -8.25
C PRO A 174 3.17 13.54 -7.34
N GLU A 175 4.06 12.64 -6.95
CA GLU A 175 3.78 11.42 -6.19
C GLU A 175 4.41 11.44 -4.81
N GLY A 176 3.96 10.51 -3.96
CA GLY A 176 4.47 10.37 -2.61
C GLY A 176 3.95 9.11 -1.91
N PRO A 177 4.37 8.90 -0.66
CA PRO A 177 3.94 7.75 0.12
C PRO A 177 2.44 7.87 0.45
N TRP A 178 1.78 6.73 0.53
CA TRP A 178 0.36 6.62 0.86
C TRP A 178 -0.51 7.49 -0.07
N LYS A 179 -1.29 8.42 0.46
CA LYS A 179 -2.15 9.36 -0.27
C LYS A 179 -1.60 10.80 -0.23
N LEU A 180 -0.32 10.98 0.12
CA LEU A 180 0.35 12.28 0.24
C LEU A 180 0.97 12.68 -1.11
N ILE A 181 0.12 13.06 -2.04
CA ILE A 181 0.44 13.33 -3.44
C ILE A 181 0.05 14.75 -3.85
N GLY A 182 0.42 15.17 -5.06
CA GLY A 182 -0.06 16.41 -5.67
C GLY A 182 0.81 17.65 -5.42
N LEU A 183 1.95 17.50 -4.73
CA LEU A 183 3.01 18.51 -4.72
C LEU A 183 3.72 18.56 -6.09
N PRO A 184 4.34 19.68 -6.48
CA PRO A 184 5.02 19.80 -7.77
C PRO A 184 6.40 19.09 -7.76
N GLY A 185 6.42 17.82 -7.36
CA GLY A 185 7.58 16.95 -7.24
C GLY A 185 7.34 15.78 -6.32
N ILE A 186 8.32 14.86 -6.27
CA ILE A 186 8.23 13.65 -5.46
C ILE A 186 8.37 13.96 -3.97
N VAL A 187 7.47 13.41 -3.15
CA VAL A 187 7.57 13.52 -1.68
C VAL A 187 8.56 12.49 -1.17
N LEU A 188 9.67 12.94 -0.59
CA LEU A 188 10.71 12.05 -0.06
C LEU A 188 10.61 11.84 1.45
N LYS A 189 9.93 12.74 2.16
CA LYS A 189 9.67 12.59 3.59
C LYS A 189 8.30 13.15 3.92
N ALA A 190 7.57 12.45 4.79
CA ALA A 190 6.31 12.97 5.32
C ALA A 190 6.07 12.43 6.73
N TYR A 191 5.42 13.24 7.57
CA TYR A 191 4.97 12.81 8.88
C TYR A 191 3.77 13.65 9.33
N ASP A 192 2.93 13.08 10.17
CA ASP A 192 1.90 13.84 10.83
C ASP A 192 2.47 14.61 12.04
N ASN A 193 1.80 15.66 12.47
CA ASN A 193 2.27 16.56 13.56
C ASN A 193 2.52 15.83 14.88
N LYS A 194 1.89 14.68 15.12
CA LYS A 194 2.09 13.85 16.31
C LYS A 194 3.19 12.79 16.10
N LYS A 195 3.73 12.67 14.89
CA LYS A 195 4.68 11.63 14.48
C LYS A 195 4.18 10.20 14.72
N GLU A 196 2.86 10.02 14.66
CA GLU A 196 2.23 8.70 14.71
C GLU A 196 2.44 7.93 13.40
N TYR A 197 2.59 8.67 12.30
CA TYR A 197 2.94 8.16 10.98
C TYR A 197 4.12 8.95 10.43
N CYS A 198 5.20 8.26 10.12
CA CYS A 198 6.38 8.83 9.48
C CYS A 198 6.75 8.00 8.27
N TYR A 199 7.08 8.66 7.16
CA TYR A 199 7.58 8.08 5.92
C TYR A 199 8.89 8.78 5.59
N ASP A 200 9.98 8.02 5.51
CA ASP A 200 11.29 8.51 5.13
C ASP A 200 11.77 7.73 3.90
N ALA A 201 12.05 8.41 2.78
CA ALA A 201 12.67 7.79 1.62
C ALA A 201 14.08 7.33 1.99
N ILE A 202 14.39 6.06 1.70
CA ILE A 202 15.68 5.44 1.98
C ILE A 202 16.41 5.01 0.70
N GLU A 203 15.71 4.98 -0.44
CA GLU A 203 16.27 4.63 -1.74
C GLU A 203 15.46 5.31 -2.85
N ILE A 204 16.16 5.83 -3.86
CA ILE A 204 15.58 6.36 -5.10
C ILE A 204 16.28 5.68 -6.27
N ASN A 205 15.51 5.18 -7.21
CA ASN A 205 16.02 4.57 -8.44
C ASN A 205 15.25 5.11 -9.66
N THR A 206 15.98 5.75 -10.57
CA THR A 206 15.48 6.26 -11.86
C THR A 206 16.05 5.48 -13.05
N ASN A 207 17.04 4.61 -12.80
CA ASN A 207 17.66 3.80 -13.83
C ASN A 207 17.04 2.41 -13.83
N ASN A 208 16.14 2.16 -14.79
CA ASN A 208 15.37 0.92 -14.87
C ASN A 208 14.55 0.61 -13.59
N PRO A 209 13.65 1.51 -13.19
CA PRO A 209 12.92 1.39 -11.91
C PRO A 209 11.90 0.26 -11.89
N GLY A 210 11.54 -0.33 -13.03
CA GLY A 210 10.58 -1.43 -13.15
C GLY A 210 9.26 -1.03 -13.77
N LEU A 211 8.21 -1.75 -13.38
CA LEU A 211 6.86 -1.61 -13.94
C LEU A 211 5.88 -1.13 -12.87
N VAL A 212 4.89 -0.35 -13.30
CA VAL A 212 3.70 -0.04 -12.49
C VAL A 212 2.67 -1.12 -12.76
N GLU A 213 2.50 -2.02 -11.82
CA GLU A 213 1.62 -3.17 -11.95
C GLU A 213 0.51 -3.15 -10.91
N TYR A 214 -0.70 -3.50 -11.34
CA TYR A 214 -1.84 -3.73 -10.47
C TYR A 214 -2.07 -5.22 -10.28
N TYR A 215 -2.27 -5.64 -9.05
CA TYR A 215 -2.57 -7.03 -8.69
C TYR A 215 -4.03 -7.14 -8.28
N ASN A 216 -4.74 -8.06 -8.93
CA ASN A 216 -6.09 -8.38 -8.53
C ASN A 216 -6.06 -9.40 -7.39
N TYR A 217 -6.22 -8.95 -6.15
CA TYR A 217 -6.34 -9.85 -4.98
C TYR A 217 -7.66 -10.63 -4.95
N ARG A 218 -8.64 -10.26 -5.78
CA ARG A 218 -10.00 -10.83 -5.79
C ARG A 218 -10.04 -12.32 -6.11
N GLU A 219 -9.16 -12.80 -6.98
CA GLU A 219 -9.24 -14.16 -7.46
C GLU A 219 -8.80 -15.19 -6.44
N ARG A 220 -8.01 -14.76 -5.46
CA ARG A 220 -7.42 -15.64 -4.47
C ARG A 220 -8.37 -16.11 -3.37
N LEU A 221 -9.46 -15.39 -3.12
CA LEU A 221 -10.28 -15.54 -1.90
C LEU A 221 -11.75 -15.80 -2.21
N ARG A 222 -12.06 -16.82 -3.01
CA ARG A 222 -13.47 -17.27 -3.23
C ARG A 222 -14.23 -17.69 -1.95
N GLY A 223 -13.81 -17.27 -0.78
CA GLY A 223 -14.50 -17.52 0.48
C GLY A 223 -14.56 -16.33 1.43
N CYS A 224 -13.69 -15.34 1.26
CA CYS A 224 -13.49 -14.27 2.24
C CYS A 224 -13.53 -12.85 1.67
N LEU A 225 -13.87 -12.65 0.40
CA LEU A 225 -14.06 -11.31 -0.15
C LEU A 225 -15.48 -10.83 0.15
N LYS A 226 -15.57 -10.04 1.20
CA LYS A 226 -16.73 -9.17 1.38
C LYS A 226 -16.54 -7.93 0.52
N THR A 227 -17.31 -7.88 -0.56
CA THR A 227 -17.92 -6.71 -1.18
C THR A 227 -16.96 -5.62 -1.70
N ILE A 228 -17.01 -5.46 -3.01
CA ILE A 228 -16.72 -4.17 -3.64
C ILE A 228 -17.79 -3.22 -3.14
N VAL A 229 -17.40 -2.27 -2.38
CA VAL A 229 -18.22 -1.10 -2.16
C VAL A 229 -17.93 -0.16 -3.33
N LYS A 230 -18.82 -0.12 -4.32
CA LYS A 230 -18.95 1.06 -5.17
C LYS A 230 -19.32 2.18 -4.22
N GLY A 231 -18.65 3.34 -4.33
CA GLY A 231 -18.72 4.44 -3.39
C GLY A 231 -20.10 4.98 -2.95
N SER A 232 -21.20 4.40 -3.44
CA SER A 232 -22.56 4.80 -3.08
C SER A 232 -23.12 4.16 -1.79
N GLU A 233 -22.55 3.09 -1.29
CA GLU A 233 -23.05 2.44 -0.06
C GLU A 233 -22.26 2.80 1.21
N PHE A 234 -21.11 3.46 1.06
CA PHE A 234 -20.33 4.01 2.17
C PHE A 234 -20.36 5.55 2.20
N SER A 235 -21.27 6.18 1.44
CA SER A 235 -21.42 7.63 1.37
C SER A 235 -21.83 8.26 2.69
N GLU A 236 -22.42 7.53 3.61
CA GLU A 236 -22.73 8.05 4.95
C GLU A 236 -21.52 8.17 5.87
N CYS A 237 -20.40 7.51 5.58
CA CYS A 237 -19.17 7.61 6.38
C CYS A 237 -18.04 8.42 5.73
N TYR A 238 -18.02 8.54 4.39
CA TYR A 238 -16.97 9.22 3.64
C TYR A 238 -17.54 9.88 2.38
N ASP A 239 -18.38 10.89 2.59
CA ASP A 239 -18.82 11.77 1.51
C ASP A 239 -17.69 12.73 1.14
N TYR A 240 -16.74 12.24 0.35
CA TYR A 240 -15.81 13.07 -0.40
C TYR A 240 -16.31 13.09 -1.84
N GLY A 241 -17.35 13.90 -2.06
CA GLY A 241 -17.89 14.15 -3.38
C GLY A 241 -16.78 14.44 -4.38
N CYS A 242 -16.74 13.66 -5.44
CA CYS A 242 -16.15 14.08 -6.69
C CYS A 242 -17.15 15.03 -7.34
N ASP A 243 -17.28 16.25 -6.81
CA ASP A 243 -17.98 17.30 -7.52
C ASP A 243 -17.14 17.72 -8.72
N HIS A 244 -17.79 17.69 -9.89
CA HIS A 244 -17.29 18.00 -11.23
C HIS A 244 -16.75 19.42 -11.39
#